data_9773436e8748f5764f60a3eda5967679
#
_entry.id   9773436e8748f5764f60a3eda5967679
#
_cell.length_a   1.000
_cell.length_b   1.000
_cell.length_c   1.000
_cell.angle_alpha   90.00
_cell.angle_beta   90.00
_cell.angle_gamma   90.00
#
_symmetry.space_group_name_H-M   'P 1'
#
loop_
_entity.id
_entity.type
_entity.pdbx_description
1 polymer ?
#
loop_
_entity_poly.entity_id
_entity_poly.type
_entity_poly.pdbx_seq_one_letter_code
_entity_poly.pdbx_strand_id
1 'polypeptide(L)'
;MIKIKDLHKSYKMGSNSLHVLKGINFNVQEGELVAIMGSSGSGKSTLLNILGMLDLLDSGSYELDGVPIKDLDETKAANYRNKFLGFVFQSFNLINYKTALENVTLPLYYQGLKRKDREETALKYLEDVG
;
A
#
# COMPACT_ATOMS: atom_id res chain seq x y z
N MET A 1 10.06 -9.41 0.36
CA MET A 1 9.28 -10.67 0.53
C MET A 1 8.08 -10.42 1.44
N ILE A 2 6.89 -10.93 1.08
CA ILE A 2 5.65 -10.79 1.86
C ILE A 2 5.30 -12.14 2.48
N LYS A 3 4.92 -12.15 3.77
CA LYS A 3 4.37 -13.34 4.44
C LYS A 3 3.08 -12.97 5.16
N ILE A 4 2.01 -13.68 4.83
CA ILE A 4 0.70 -13.57 5.47
C ILE A 4 0.32 -14.91 6.08
N LYS A 5 -0.10 -14.89 7.34
CA LYS A 5 -0.55 -16.10 8.03
C LYS A 5 -1.81 -15.79 8.83
N ASP A 6 -2.84 -16.57 8.55
CA ASP A 6 -4.14 -16.56 9.23
C ASP A 6 -4.74 -15.14 9.36
N LEU A 7 -4.68 -14.37 8.25
CA LEU A 7 -5.13 -12.98 8.25
C LEU A 7 -6.64 -12.88 8.22
N HIS A 8 -7.19 -12.16 9.19
CA HIS A 8 -8.62 -11.86 9.31
C HIS A 8 -8.87 -10.35 9.26
N LYS A 9 -9.98 -9.98 8.63
CA LYS A 9 -10.49 -8.61 8.61
C LYS A 9 -12.01 -8.59 8.58
N SER A 10 -12.60 -7.78 9.47
CA SER A 10 -14.04 -7.53 9.55
C SER A 10 -14.33 -6.03 9.57
N TYR A 11 -15.48 -5.66 9.04
CA TYR A 11 -15.98 -4.28 9.13
C TYR A 11 -17.31 -4.24 9.88
N LYS A 12 -17.45 -3.28 10.79
CA LYS A 12 -18.72 -3.04 11.46
C LYS A 12 -19.69 -2.30 10.53
N MET A 13 -20.89 -2.86 10.37
CA MET A 13 -21.98 -2.29 9.59
C MET A 13 -23.20 -2.12 10.51
N GLY A 14 -23.26 -1.00 11.25
CA GLY A 14 -24.27 -0.79 12.29
C GLY A 14 -24.13 -1.81 13.42
N SER A 15 -25.19 -2.59 13.67
CA SER A 15 -25.18 -3.69 14.66
C SER A 15 -24.53 -4.98 14.17
N ASN A 16 -24.30 -5.10 12.87
CA ASN A 16 -23.73 -6.31 12.24
C ASN A 16 -22.22 -6.16 11.99
N SER A 17 -21.52 -7.29 11.89
CA SER A 17 -20.13 -7.36 11.46
C SER A 17 -20.02 -8.19 10.19
N LEU A 18 -19.36 -7.64 9.18
CA LEU A 18 -19.04 -8.33 7.94
C LEU A 18 -17.61 -8.84 7.99
N HIS A 19 -17.43 -10.15 8.13
CA HIS A 19 -16.11 -10.79 8.09
C HIS A 19 -15.68 -10.97 6.63
N VAL A 20 -14.79 -10.13 6.16
CA VAL A 20 -14.37 -10.01 4.75
C VAL A 20 -13.21 -10.94 4.42
N LEU A 21 -12.15 -10.92 5.23
CA LEU A 21 -11.00 -11.81 5.06
C LEU A 21 -11.03 -12.86 6.16
N LYS A 22 -10.94 -14.15 5.77
CA LYS A 22 -11.24 -15.28 6.63
C LYS A 22 -10.07 -16.27 6.63
N GLY A 23 -9.01 -15.96 7.37
CA GLY A 23 -7.85 -16.84 7.52
C GLY A 23 -7.00 -16.92 6.24
N ILE A 24 -6.69 -15.80 5.64
CA ILE A 24 -5.87 -15.74 4.41
C ILE A 24 -4.43 -16.10 4.74
N ASN A 25 -3.87 -17.01 3.94
CA ASN A 25 -2.49 -17.45 4.02
C ASN A 25 -1.84 -17.39 2.65
N PHE A 26 -0.76 -16.65 2.50
CA PHE A 26 0.08 -16.68 1.30
C PHE A 26 1.45 -16.05 1.55
N ASN A 27 2.40 -16.36 0.67
CA ASN A 27 3.73 -15.78 0.67
C ASN A 27 4.05 -15.28 -0.74
N VAL A 28 4.79 -14.18 -0.83
CA VAL A 28 5.33 -13.66 -2.10
C VAL A 28 6.84 -13.51 -1.94
N GLN A 29 7.57 -14.07 -2.89
CA GLN A 29 9.02 -13.98 -2.94
C GLN A 29 9.46 -12.71 -3.71
N GLU A 30 10.71 -12.34 -3.59
CA GLU A 30 11.29 -11.27 -4.39
C GLU A 30 11.24 -11.64 -5.88
N GLY A 31 10.88 -10.66 -6.73
CA GLY A 31 10.74 -10.86 -8.17
C GLY A 31 9.47 -11.60 -8.63
N GLU A 32 8.63 -12.02 -7.70
CA GLU A 32 7.41 -12.76 -8.03
C GLU A 32 6.26 -11.83 -8.44
N LEU A 33 5.57 -12.19 -9.51
CA LEU A 33 4.31 -11.55 -9.95
C LEU A 33 3.12 -12.36 -9.46
N VAL A 34 2.26 -11.75 -8.66
CA VAL A 34 1.07 -12.39 -8.09
C VAL A 34 -0.20 -11.70 -8.56
N ALA A 35 -1.17 -12.47 -9.07
CA ALA A 35 -2.50 -11.99 -9.43
C ALA A 35 -3.54 -12.44 -8.39
N ILE A 36 -4.26 -11.47 -7.80
CA ILE A 36 -5.38 -11.73 -6.87
C ILE A 36 -6.69 -11.62 -7.65
N MET A 37 -7.34 -12.75 -7.88
CA MET A 37 -8.59 -12.84 -8.65
C MET A 37 -9.77 -13.22 -7.76
N GLY A 38 -10.98 -12.86 -8.20
CA GLY A 38 -12.24 -13.19 -7.52
C GLY A 38 -13.38 -12.27 -7.95
N SER A 39 -14.61 -12.62 -7.58
CA SER A 39 -15.82 -11.83 -7.86
C SER A 39 -15.79 -10.46 -7.17
N SER A 40 -16.69 -9.55 -7.58
CA SER A 40 -16.87 -8.28 -6.87
C SER A 40 -17.28 -8.54 -5.42
N GLY A 41 -16.74 -7.77 -4.48
CA GLY A 41 -17.01 -7.94 -3.04
C GLY A 41 -16.25 -9.09 -2.35
N SER A 42 -15.41 -9.85 -3.04
CA SER A 42 -14.64 -10.96 -2.44
C SER A 42 -13.48 -10.55 -1.52
N GLY A 43 -13.28 -9.27 -1.25
CA GLY A 43 -12.25 -8.79 -0.35
C GLY A 43 -10.89 -8.43 -0.98
N LYS A 44 -10.77 -8.46 -2.32
CA LYS A 44 -9.49 -8.14 -3.01
C LYS A 44 -8.92 -6.78 -2.63
N SER A 45 -9.75 -5.73 -2.69
CA SER A 45 -9.34 -4.36 -2.33
C SER A 45 -9.00 -4.25 -0.83
N THR A 46 -9.74 -4.96 0.02
CA THR A 46 -9.44 -5.05 1.46
C THR A 46 -8.06 -5.65 1.69
N LEU A 47 -7.76 -6.77 1.01
CA LEU A 47 -6.45 -7.41 1.10
C LEU A 47 -5.34 -6.48 0.59
N LEU A 48 -5.54 -5.82 -0.56
CA LEU A 48 -4.57 -4.86 -1.10
C LEU A 48 -4.35 -3.66 -0.16
N ASN A 49 -5.41 -3.16 0.49
CA ASN A 49 -5.27 -2.08 1.48
C ASN A 49 -4.44 -2.51 2.70
N ILE A 50 -4.63 -3.74 3.18
CA ILE A 50 -3.82 -4.28 4.29
C ILE A 50 -2.37 -4.50 3.85
N LEU A 51 -2.15 -5.09 2.67
CA LEU A 51 -0.80 -5.24 2.09
C LEU A 51 -0.11 -3.89 1.92
N GLY A 52 -0.89 -2.87 1.54
CA GLY A 52 -0.43 -1.49 1.41
C GLY A 52 -0.26 -0.75 2.73
N MET A 53 -0.54 -1.38 3.88
CA MET A 53 -0.57 -0.73 5.19
C MET A 53 -1.49 0.51 5.22
N LEU A 54 -2.55 0.52 4.40
CA LEU A 54 -3.60 1.55 4.37
C LEU A 54 -4.77 1.18 5.29
N ASP A 55 -4.85 -0.08 5.70
CA ASP A 55 -5.80 -0.60 6.68
C ASP A 55 -5.11 -1.62 7.59
N LEU A 56 -5.65 -1.83 8.78
CA LEU A 56 -5.11 -2.78 9.75
C LEU A 56 -5.80 -4.13 9.66
N LEU A 57 -5.06 -5.21 9.88
CA LEU A 57 -5.64 -6.54 10.10
C LEU A 57 -6.23 -6.65 11.51
N ASP A 58 -7.29 -7.45 11.68
CA ASP A 58 -7.90 -7.69 13.00
C ASP A 58 -7.10 -8.76 13.77
N SER A 59 -6.73 -9.84 13.09
CA SER A 59 -5.92 -10.92 13.64
C SER A 59 -5.09 -11.62 12.56
N GLY A 60 -4.16 -12.47 12.99
CA GLY A 60 -3.16 -13.08 12.14
C GLY A 60 -1.84 -12.31 12.13
N SER A 61 -1.00 -12.58 11.14
CA SER A 61 0.28 -11.89 10.97
C SER A 61 0.52 -11.45 9.53
N TYR A 62 1.19 -10.31 9.41
CA TYR A 62 1.72 -9.78 8.16
C TYR A 62 3.17 -9.33 8.39
N GLU A 63 4.08 -9.90 7.62
CA GLU A 63 5.49 -9.50 7.57
C GLU A 63 5.84 -9.00 6.18
N LEU A 64 6.53 -7.87 6.11
CA LEU A 64 7.14 -7.33 4.90
C LEU A 64 8.65 -7.25 5.12
N ASP A 65 9.39 -7.96 4.28
CA ASP A 65 10.86 -8.06 4.35
C ASP A 65 11.38 -8.46 5.75
N GLY A 66 10.70 -9.41 6.39
CA GLY A 66 11.04 -9.93 7.72
C GLY A 66 10.59 -9.05 8.89
N VAL A 67 9.96 -7.90 8.63
CA VAL A 67 9.46 -7.00 9.67
C VAL A 67 7.97 -7.20 9.89
N PRO A 68 7.53 -7.52 11.13
CA PRO A 68 6.13 -7.61 11.48
C PRO A 68 5.45 -6.23 11.38
N ILE A 69 4.46 -6.10 10.50
CA ILE A 69 3.80 -4.82 10.23
C ILE A 69 2.88 -4.37 11.37
N LYS A 70 2.30 -5.32 12.10
CA LYS A 70 1.41 -5.04 13.23
C LYS A 70 2.09 -4.26 14.37
N ASP A 71 3.41 -4.39 14.50
CA ASP A 71 4.19 -3.78 15.57
C ASP A 71 4.69 -2.35 15.21
N LEU A 72 4.39 -1.89 13.99
CA LEU A 72 4.76 -0.56 13.55
C LEU A 72 3.75 0.48 14.06
N ASP A 73 4.26 1.54 14.67
CA ASP A 73 3.46 2.76 14.89
C ASP A 73 3.18 3.46 13.54
N GLU A 74 2.22 4.39 13.53
CA GLU A 74 1.78 5.09 12.30
C GLU A 74 2.94 5.77 11.55
N THR A 75 3.87 6.37 12.28
CA THR A 75 5.04 7.04 11.68
C THR A 75 5.98 6.04 11.01
N LYS A 76 6.26 4.93 11.66
CA LYS A 76 7.09 3.85 11.09
C LYS A 76 6.38 3.20 9.91
N ALA A 77 5.08 2.93 10.00
CA ALA A 77 4.29 2.39 8.90
C ALA A 77 4.30 3.32 7.68
N ALA A 78 4.16 4.65 7.88
CA ALA A 78 4.26 5.63 6.81
C ALA A 78 5.65 5.63 6.14
N ASN A 79 6.71 5.56 6.91
CA ASN A 79 8.08 5.47 6.40
C ASN A 79 8.30 4.15 5.64
N TYR A 80 7.75 3.05 6.13
CA TYR A 80 7.83 1.74 5.48
C TYR A 80 7.07 1.73 4.15
N ARG A 81 5.83 2.27 4.11
CA ARG A 81 5.08 2.48 2.86
C ARG A 81 5.90 3.23 1.83
N ASN A 82 6.44 4.37 2.22
CA ASN A 82 7.21 5.23 1.33
C ASN A 82 8.47 4.57 0.77
N LYS A 83 9.12 3.71 1.56
CA LYS A 83 10.38 3.05 1.17
C LYS A 83 10.16 1.79 0.33
N PHE A 84 9.15 0.98 0.64
CA PHE A 84 9.01 -0.39 0.12
C PHE A 84 7.82 -0.58 -0.82
N LEU A 85 6.84 0.33 -0.83
CA LEU A 85 5.61 0.13 -1.57
C LEU A 85 5.39 1.22 -2.62
N GLY A 86 5.04 0.78 -3.82
CA GLY A 86 4.51 1.63 -4.87
C GLY A 86 3.06 1.23 -5.17
N PHE A 87 2.18 2.22 -5.32
CA PHE A 87 0.77 1.99 -5.63
C PHE A 87 0.42 2.49 -7.01
N VAL A 88 -0.28 1.65 -7.78
CA VAL A 88 -1.00 2.08 -8.98
C VAL A 88 -2.49 1.91 -8.70
N PHE A 89 -3.20 3.02 -8.56
CA PHE A 89 -4.63 3.01 -8.24
C PHE A 89 -5.49 3.02 -9.49
N GLN A 90 -6.72 2.53 -9.37
CA GLN A 90 -7.73 2.62 -10.42
C GLN A 90 -8.21 4.06 -10.63
N SER A 91 -8.23 4.88 -9.59
CA SER A 91 -8.45 6.34 -9.61
C SER A 91 -7.11 7.06 -9.47
N PHE A 92 -6.99 8.21 -10.11
CA PHE A 92 -5.70 8.93 -10.18
C PHE A 92 -5.17 9.42 -8.84
N ASN A 93 -6.03 9.66 -7.86
CA ASN A 93 -5.69 10.14 -6.50
C ASN A 93 -4.78 11.38 -6.49
N LEU A 94 -4.97 12.27 -7.47
CA LEU A 94 -4.19 13.49 -7.59
C LEU A 94 -4.69 14.56 -6.62
N ILE A 95 -3.78 15.38 -6.13
CA ILE A 95 -4.10 16.60 -5.41
C ILE A 95 -4.46 17.67 -6.45
N ASN A 96 -5.76 17.94 -6.61
CA ASN A 96 -6.32 18.72 -7.72
C ASN A 96 -5.80 20.17 -7.84
N TYR A 97 -5.39 20.79 -6.73
CA TYR A 97 -4.84 22.15 -6.73
C TYR A 97 -3.32 22.19 -6.96
N LYS A 98 -2.68 21.05 -7.20
CA LYS A 98 -1.24 20.91 -7.50
C LYS A 98 -1.05 20.62 -8.98
N THR A 99 0.08 21.08 -9.51
CA THR A 99 0.52 20.72 -10.87
C THR A 99 0.92 19.24 -10.95
N ALA A 100 1.10 18.71 -12.17
CA ALA A 100 1.60 17.35 -12.38
C ALA A 100 2.97 17.16 -11.69
N LEU A 101 3.88 18.10 -11.90
CA LEU A 101 5.21 18.09 -11.28
C LEU A 101 5.13 18.06 -9.74
N GLU A 102 4.28 18.89 -9.15
CA GLU A 102 4.09 18.92 -7.69
C GLU A 102 3.50 17.63 -7.13
N ASN A 103 2.59 16.99 -7.87
CA ASN A 103 2.05 15.69 -7.49
C ASN A 103 3.14 14.60 -7.52
N VAL A 104 3.98 14.57 -8.57
CA VAL A 104 5.07 13.58 -8.70
C VAL A 104 6.20 13.84 -7.71
N THR A 105 6.46 15.11 -7.34
CA THR A 105 7.49 15.44 -6.34
C THR A 105 7.09 15.10 -4.91
N LEU A 106 5.80 14.92 -4.62
CA LEU A 106 5.31 14.75 -3.25
C LEU A 106 5.86 13.48 -2.55
N PRO A 107 5.85 12.28 -3.15
CA PRO A 107 6.49 11.10 -2.55
C PRO A 107 7.98 11.31 -2.28
N LEU A 108 8.69 11.95 -3.19
CA LEU A 108 10.12 12.24 -3.08
C LEU A 108 10.42 13.24 -1.95
N TYR A 109 9.47 14.14 -1.65
CA TYR A 109 9.55 15.00 -0.47
C TYR A 109 9.57 14.20 0.83
N TYR A 110 8.68 13.23 0.96
CA TYR A 110 8.61 12.36 2.13
C TYR A 110 9.81 11.39 2.22
N GLN A 111 10.51 11.14 1.12
CA GLN A 111 11.79 10.41 1.11
C GLN A 111 12.97 11.28 1.56
N GLY A 112 12.74 12.57 1.83
CA GLY A 112 13.79 13.47 2.31
C GLY A 112 14.71 14.04 1.23
N LEU A 113 14.37 13.87 -0.07
CA LEU A 113 15.16 14.44 -1.16
C LEU A 113 15.13 15.96 -1.11
N LYS A 114 16.27 16.61 -1.43
CA LYS A 114 16.36 18.06 -1.59
C LYS A 114 15.48 18.53 -2.76
N ARG A 115 15.03 19.78 -2.72
CA ARG A 115 14.10 20.33 -3.72
C ARG A 115 14.58 20.15 -5.16
N LYS A 116 15.85 20.48 -5.43
CA LYS A 116 16.43 20.35 -6.77
C LYS A 116 16.38 18.92 -7.28
N ASP A 117 16.84 17.97 -6.45
CA ASP A 117 16.90 16.55 -6.81
C ASP A 117 15.50 15.96 -7.05
N ARG A 118 14.49 16.42 -6.27
CA ARG A 118 13.10 16.01 -6.45
C ARG A 118 12.54 16.48 -7.79
N GLU A 119 12.76 17.76 -8.14
CA GLU A 119 12.26 18.35 -9.37
C GLU A 119 12.90 17.67 -10.59
N GLU A 120 14.21 17.44 -10.58
CA GLU A 120 14.92 16.72 -11.64
C GLU A 120 14.42 15.28 -11.79
N THR A 121 14.26 14.56 -10.68
CA THR A 121 13.76 13.18 -10.68
C THR A 121 12.32 13.10 -11.16
N ALA A 122 11.46 14.03 -10.72
CA ALA A 122 10.07 14.06 -11.11
C ALA A 122 9.87 14.41 -12.59
N LEU A 123 10.68 15.34 -13.13
CA LEU A 123 10.68 15.66 -14.56
C LEU A 123 11.05 14.44 -15.40
N LYS A 124 12.09 13.71 -15.01
CA LYS A 124 12.49 12.47 -15.68
C LYS A 124 11.35 11.45 -15.72
N TYR A 125 10.67 11.21 -14.58
CA TYR A 125 9.54 10.26 -14.55
C TYR A 125 8.36 10.73 -15.41
N LEU A 126 8.11 12.05 -15.51
CA LEU A 126 7.07 12.59 -16.40
C LEU A 126 7.46 12.39 -17.86
N GLU A 127 8.72 12.61 -18.23
CA GLU A 127 9.22 12.37 -19.60
C GLU A 127 9.19 10.88 -19.97
N ASP A 128 9.47 9.97 -19.04
CA ASP A 128 9.44 8.52 -19.26
C ASP A 128 8.03 7.99 -19.61
N VAL A 129 6.98 8.70 -19.23
CA VAL A 129 5.59 8.31 -19.49
C VAL A 129 4.87 9.16 -20.55
N GLY A 130 5.51 10.18 -21.12
CA GLY A 130 5.00 11.07 -22.19
C GLY A 130 4.62 12.43 -21.65
#